data_8621c2d3c08e5aaa3260951d04d25546
#
_entry.id   8621c2d3c08e5aaa3260951d04d25546
#
_cell.length_a   1.000
_cell.length_b   1.000
_cell.length_c   1.000
_cell.angle_alpha   90.00
_cell.angle_beta   90.00
_cell.angle_gamma   90.00
#
_symmetry.space_group_name_H-M   'P 1'
#
loop_
_entity.id
_entity.type
_entity.pdbx_description
1 polymer ?
#
loop_
_entity_poly.entity_id
_entity_poly.type
_entity_poly.pdbx_seq_one_letter_code
_entity_poly.pdbx_strand_id
1 'polypeptide(L)'
;TDVMQAVEFKVFREAAQKPGGRVAALCVPGGGGLSRKEIDDYTSFVAIYGAKGLAYIKVNALEKGLEGLQSPILKFLPEAAVKVILERTGAQDGDLIFFGADKAKVVNEALGALRAKVGHERGLSEPGWKPVWVVDFPMFEWDEEENRWQALHHPFTAPADGHEDLLESEPGKALSKAYDMVL
;
A
#
# COMPACT_ATOMS: atom_id res chain seq x y z
N THR A 1 -6.18 5.93 2.68
CA THR A 1 -6.45 5.96 4.14
C THR A 1 -7.63 6.85 4.47
N ASP A 2 -7.66 8.10 4.01
CA ASP A 2 -8.68 9.12 4.30
C ASP A 2 -10.14 8.62 4.13
N VAL A 3 -10.45 8.00 2.99
CA VAL A 3 -11.79 7.46 2.68
C VAL A 3 -12.25 6.40 3.69
N MET A 4 -11.31 5.73 4.37
CA MET A 4 -11.58 4.59 5.24
C MET A 4 -11.86 4.97 6.70
N GLN A 5 -11.76 6.25 7.06
CA GLN A 5 -11.97 6.72 8.44
C GLN A 5 -13.42 6.57 8.92
N ALA A 6 -14.37 6.63 8.00
CA ALA A 6 -15.81 6.63 8.29
C ALA A 6 -16.53 5.33 7.84
N VAL A 7 -15.80 4.30 7.37
CA VAL A 7 -16.43 3.04 6.96
C VAL A 7 -16.79 2.16 8.15
N GLU A 8 -17.78 1.28 7.97
CA GLU A 8 -18.19 0.34 9.03
C GLU A 8 -17.23 -0.84 9.17
N PHE A 9 -16.43 -1.12 8.16
CA PHE A 9 -15.42 -2.19 8.22
C PHE A 9 -14.34 -1.85 9.24
N LYS A 10 -14.45 -2.47 10.43
CA LYS A 10 -13.67 -2.16 11.63
C LYS A 10 -12.16 -2.15 11.36
N VAL A 11 -11.65 -3.15 10.62
CA VAL A 11 -10.21 -3.27 10.30
C VAL A 11 -9.69 -2.04 9.55
N PHE A 12 -10.45 -1.54 8.57
CA PHE A 12 -10.05 -0.36 7.81
C PHE A 12 -10.15 0.92 8.62
N ARG A 13 -11.27 1.06 9.36
CA ARG A 13 -11.49 2.24 10.20
C ARG A 13 -10.42 2.38 11.27
N GLU A 14 -10.12 1.30 12.01
CA GLU A 14 -9.11 1.33 13.06
C GLU A 14 -7.71 1.65 12.51
N ALA A 15 -7.31 1.05 11.39
CA ALA A 15 -6.06 1.37 10.74
C ALA A 15 -6.01 2.81 10.21
N ALA A 16 -7.14 3.33 9.68
CA ALA A 16 -7.21 4.69 9.15
C ALA A 16 -7.21 5.77 10.22
N GLN A 17 -7.71 5.48 11.42
CA GLN A 17 -7.80 6.41 12.55
C GLN A 17 -6.58 6.37 13.47
N LYS A 18 -5.82 5.28 13.44
CA LYS A 18 -4.65 5.09 14.31
C LYS A 18 -3.46 5.94 13.82
N PRO A 19 -2.76 6.67 14.71
CA PRO A 19 -1.49 7.31 14.35
C PRO A 19 -0.51 6.30 13.74
N GLY A 20 0.10 6.65 12.60
CA GLY A 20 0.98 5.74 11.86
C GLY A 20 0.28 4.57 11.16
N GLY A 21 -1.05 4.51 11.22
CA GLY A 21 -1.83 3.51 10.50
C GLY A 21 -2.08 3.91 9.03
N ARG A 22 -2.24 2.91 8.18
CA ARG A 22 -2.45 3.08 6.74
C ARG A 22 -3.46 2.07 6.22
N VAL A 23 -4.32 2.53 5.30
CA VAL A 23 -5.07 1.66 4.40
C VAL A 23 -4.68 2.03 2.98
N ALA A 24 -4.21 1.06 2.23
CA ALA A 24 -3.82 1.24 0.83
C ALA A 24 -4.44 0.16 -0.04
N ALA A 25 -4.56 0.45 -1.34
CA ALA A 25 -5.11 -0.45 -2.34
C ALA A 25 -4.07 -0.74 -3.44
N LEU A 26 -4.11 -1.95 -3.97
CA LEU A 26 -3.34 -2.41 -5.12
C LEU A 26 -4.30 -2.96 -6.16
N CYS A 27 -4.43 -2.29 -7.30
CA CYS A 27 -5.19 -2.80 -8.43
C CYS A 27 -4.37 -3.80 -9.24
N VAL A 28 -4.98 -4.93 -9.57
CA VAL A 28 -4.38 -5.99 -10.38
C VAL A 28 -5.19 -6.11 -11.68
N PRO A 29 -4.67 -5.61 -12.80
CA PRO A 29 -5.33 -5.72 -14.09
C PRO A 29 -5.63 -7.17 -14.47
N GLY A 30 -6.86 -7.44 -14.87
CA GLY A 30 -7.33 -8.78 -15.21
C GLY A 30 -7.36 -9.77 -14.04
N GLY A 31 -7.18 -9.29 -12.80
CA GLY A 31 -7.14 -10.13 -11.58
C GLY A 31 -8.49 -10.70 -11.15
N GLY A 32 -9.60 -10.26 -11.74
CA GLY A 32 -10.95 -10.75 -11.43
C GLY A 32 -11.10 -12.27 -11.63
N GLY A 33 -10.33 -12.86 -12.56
CA GLY A 33 -10.29 -14.29 -12.82
C GLY A 33 -9.57 -15.14 -11.77
N LEU A 34 -8.87 -14.53 -10.81
CA LEU A 34 -8.17 -15.27 -9.75
C LEU A 34 -9.15 -16.13 -8.95
N SER A 35 -8.79 -17.40 -8.78
CA SER A 35 -9.52 -18.34 -7.94
C SER A 35 -9.39 -17.96 -6.46
N ARG A 36 -10.29 -18.50 -5.63
CA ARG A 36 -10.22 -18.33 -4.19
C ARG A 36 -8.89 -18.85 -3.63
N LYS A 37 -8.40 -19.98 -4.14
CA LYS A 37 -7.13 -20.57 -3.71
C LYS A 37 -5.97 -19.62 -3.97
N GLU A 38 -5.88 -19.01 -5.16
CA GLU A 38 -4.83 -18.05 -5.48
C GLU A 38 -4.87 -16.82 -4.58
N ILE A 39 -6.08 -16.32 -4.25
CA ILE A 39 -6.26 -15.21 -3.30
C ILE A 39 -5.81 -15.62 -1.89
N ASP A 40 -6.12 -16.83 -1.45
CA ASP A 40 -5.69 -17.37 -0.15
C ASP A 40 -4.17 -17.58 -0.12
N ASP A 41 -3.55 -18.00 -1.24
CA ASP A 41 -2.09 -18.11 -1.39
C ASP A 41 -1.42 -16.71 -1.29
N TYR A 42 -1.98 -15.67 -1.92
CA TYR A 42 -1.49 -14.29 -1.76
C TYR A 42 -1.69 -13.76 -0.33
N THR A 43 -2.79 -14.14 0.33
CA THR A 43 -3.01 -13.79 1.73
C THR A 43 -1.94 -14.41 2.64
N SER A 44 -1.58 -15.66 2.38
CA SER A 44 -0.49 -16.35 3.10
C SER A 44 0.87 -15.71 2.82
N PHE A 45 1.09 -15.26 1.58
CA PHE A 45 2.31 -14.58 1.19
C PHE A 45 2.49 -13.23 1.91
N VAL A 46 1.46 -12.39 1.95
CA VAL A 46 1.57 -11.09 2.64
C VAL A 46 1.70 -11.23 4.16
N ALA A 47 1.27 -12.35 4.73
CA ALA A 47 1.45 -12.64 6.15
C ALA A 47 2.94 -12.74 6.56
N ILE A 48 3.84 -13.10 5.64
CA ILE A 48 5.30 -13.11 5.86
C ILE A 48 5.81 -11.71 6.23
N TYR A 49 5.15 -10.66 5.71
CA TYR A 49 5.45 -9.24 5.97
C TYR A 49 4.64 -8.66 7.14
N GLY A 50 4.00 -9.51 7.93
CA GLY A 50 3.23 -9.10 9.11
C GLY A 50 1.78 -8.68 8.84
N ALA A 51 1.30 -8.75 7.59
CA ALA A 51 -0.10 -8.45 7.30
C ALA A 51 -1.03 -9.52 7.88
N LYS A 52 -2.10 -9.10 8.58
CA LYS A 52 -3.05 -10.00 9.24
C LYS A 52 -4.14 -10.53 8.32
N GLY A 53 -4.19 -10.04 7.08
CA GLY A 53 -5.15 -10.44 6.08
C GLY A 53 -5.01 -9.61 4.81
N LEU A 54 -5.69 -10.04 3.75
CA LEU A 54 -5.69 -9.40 2.45
C LEU A 54 -7.15 -9.30 1.96
N ALA A 55 -7.79 -8.18 2.25
CA ALA A 55 -9.14 -7.92 1.73
C ALA A 55 -9.07 -7.62 0.23
N TYR A 56 -10.15 -7.90 -0.50
CA TYR A 56 -10.19 -7.66 -1.94
C TYR A 56 -11.58 -7.29 -2.44
N ILE A 57 -11.63 -6.65 -3.62
CA ILE A 57 -12.83 -6.42 -4.42
C ILE A 57 -12.53 -6.88 -5.84
N LYS A 58 -13.36 -7.77 -6.40
CA LYS A 58 -13.37 -8.10 -7.83
C LYS A 58 -14.31 -7.15 -8.55
N VAL A 59 -13.87 -6.61 -9.67
CA VAL A 59 -14.63 -5.72 -10.52
C VAL A 59 -15.13 -6.51 -11.73
N ASN A 60 -16.39 -6.95 -11.70
CA ASN A 60 -16.96 -7.75 -12.77
C ASN A 60 -17.65 -6.90 -13.85
N ALA A 61 -18.36 -5.82 -13.45
CA ALA A 61 -19.10 -4.95 -14.36
C ALA A 61 -19.37 -3.58 -13.70
N LEU A 62 -18.57 -2.57 -14.00
CA LEU A 62 -18.68 -1.21 -13.42
C LEU A 62 -20.03 -0.56 -13.71
N GLU A 63 -20.60 -0.82 -14.88
CA GLU A 63 -21.89 -0.29 -15.31
C GLU A 63 -23.05 -0.67 -14.38
N LYS A 64 -22.90 -1.78 -13.62
CA LYS A 64 -23.91 -2.28 -12.66
C LYS A 64 -23.72 -1.70 -11.24
N GLY A 65 -22.77 -0.77 -11.07
CA GLY A 65 -22.45 -0.21 -9.76
C GLY A 65 -22.05 -1.29 -8.76
N LEU A 66 -22.59 -1.25 -7.54
CA LEU A 66 -22.24 -2.22 -6.49
C LEU A 66 -22.59 -3.68 -6.84
N GLU A 67 -23.63 -3.91 -7.63
CA GLU A 67 -24.03 -5.25 -8.06
C GLU A 67 -23.01 -5.89 -9.03
N GLY A 68 -22.23 -5.06 -9.72
CA GLY A 68 -21.14 -5.50 -10.59
C GLY A 68 -19.84 -5.80 -9.85
N LEU A 69 -19.81 -5.67 -8.53
CA LEU A 69 -18.64 -5.93 -7.70
C LEU A 69 -18.84 -7.18 -6.84
N GLN A 70 -17.76 -7.89 -6.55
CA GLN A 70 -17.80 -9.08 -5.71
C GLN A 70 -16.74 -9.00 -4.61
N SER A 71 -17.20 -8.97 -3.36
CA SER A 71 -16.30 -8.95 -2.19
C SER A 71 -17.07 -9.24 -0.89
N PRO A 72 -16.44 -9.92 0.07
CA PRO A 72 -17.03 -10.09 1.40
C PRO A 72 -17.11 -8.81 2.22
N ILE A 73 -16.34 -7.75 1.85
CA ILE A 73 -16.29 -6.49 2.60
C ILE A 73 -17.24 -5.41 2.07
N LEU A 74 -17.85 -5.59 0.89
CA LEU A 74 -18.71 -4.57 0.27
C LEU A 74 -19.87 -4.14 1.18
N LYS A 75 -20.47 -5.05 1.93
CA LYS A 75 -21.57 -4.75 2.85
C LYS A 75 -21.21 -3.78 4.00
N PHE A 76 -19.94 -3.54 4.21
CA PHE A 76 -19.41 -2.64 5.24
C PHE A 76 -18.85 -1.33 4.66
N LEU A 77 -18.88 -1.19 3.33
CA LEU A 77 -18.36 -0.01 2.63
C LEU A 77 -19.53 0.81 2.08
N PRO A 78 -19.64 2.09 2.45
CA PRO A 78 -20.62 2.99 1.82
C PRO A 78 -20.33 3.11 0.31
N GLU A 79 -21.40 3.23 -0.48
CA GLU A 79 -21.28 3.37 -1.95
C GLU A 79 -20.35 4.51 -2.36
N ALA A 80 -20.41 5.64 -1.65
CA ALA A 80 -19.50 6.77 -1.88
C ALA A 80 -18.03 6.39 -1.71
N ALA A 81 -17.69 5.55 -0.70
CA ALA A 81 -16.33 5.09 -0.49
C ALA A 81 -15.89 4.14 -1.62
N VAL A 82 -16.76 3.24 -2.04
CA VAL A 82 -16.49 2.32 -3.16
C VAL A 82 -16.23 3.09 -4.45
N LYS A 83 -17.03 4.11 -4.74
CA LYS A 83 -16.85 4.98 -5.91
C LYS A 83 -15.47 5.64 -5.91
N VAL A 84 -15.05 6.23 -4.79
CA VAL A 84 -13.72 6.84 -4.66
C VAL A 84 -12.61 5.80 -4.79
N ILE A 85 -12.79 4.58 -4.27
CA ILE A 85 -11.82 3.48 -4.45
C ILE A 85 -11.63 3.19 -5.94
N LEU A 86 -12.72 2.97 -6.68
CA LEU A 86 -12.68 2.68 -8.11
C LEU A 86 -12.02 3.81 -8.91
N GLU A 87 -12.39 5.05 -8.63
CA GLU A 87 -11.80 6.24 -9.27
C GLU A 87 -10.28 6.34 -9.00
N ARG A 88 -9.85 6.20 -7.75
CA ARG A 88 -8.42 6.33 -7.37
C ARG A 88 -7.56 5.17 -7.85
N THR A 89 -8.13 3.99 -7.97
CA THR A 89 -7.40 2.80 -8.47
C THR A 89 -7.42 2.69 -9.99
N GLY A 90 -8.31 3.41 -10.66
CA GLY A 90 -8.51 3.31 -12.11
C GLY A 90 -8.97 1.93 -12.57
N ALA A 91 -9.57 1.15 -11.65
CA ALA A 91 -9.96 -0.22 -11.92
C ALA A 91 -10.99 -0.33 -13.05
N GLN A 92 -10.82 -1.34 -13.88
CA GLN A 92 -11.67 -1.66 -15.02
C GLN A 92 -12.40 -2.98 -14.81
N ASP A 93 -13.35 -3.30 -15.70
CA ASP A 93 -14.01 -4.60 -15.71
C ASP A 93 -12.99 -5.74 -15.87
N GLY A 94 -13.09 -6.74 -15.03
CA GLY A 94 -12.16 -7.88 -14.97
C GLY A 94 -10.99 -7.69 -14.01
N ASP A 95 -10.84 -6.54 -13.36
CA ASP A 95 -9.76 -6.29 -12.40
C ASP A 95 -10.07 -6.80 -11.00
N LEU A 96 -9.03 -6.85 -10.18
CA LEU A 96 -9.14 -7.13 -8.76
C LEU A 96 -8.35 -6.08 -7.97
N ILE A 97 -8.95 -5.57 -6.90
CA ILE A 97 -8.32 -4.62 -5.99
C ILE A 97 -8.03 -5.32 -4.68
N PHE A 98 -6.77 -5.43 -4.29
CA PHE A 98 -6.34 -5.86 -2.96
C PHE A 98 -6.20 -4.66 -2.01
N PHE A 99 -6.39 -4.92 -0.70
CA PHE A 99 -6.24 -3.90 0.35
C PHE A 99 -5.35 -4.39 1.47
N GLY A 100 -4.42 -3.53 1.89
CA GLY A 100 -3.68 -3.68 3.14
C GLY A 100 -4.15 -2.65 4.17
N ALA A 101 -4.28 -3.06 5.42
CA ALA A 101 -4.71 -2.21 6.53
C ALA A 101 -3.99 -2.63 7.82
N ASP A 102 -3.02 -1.84 8.24
CA ASP A 102 -2.21 -2.01 9.47
C ASP A 102 -1.34 -0.76 9.71
N LYS A 103 -0.24 -0.87 10.48
CA LYS A 103 0.84 0.13 10.53
C LYS A 103 1.37 0.39 9.11
N ALA A 104 1.73 1.62 8.80
CA ALA A 104 2.17 2.02 7.46
C ALA A 104 3.35 1.16 6.93
N LYS A 105 4.32 0.82 7.79
CA LYS A 105 5.46 -0.05 7.45
C LYS A 105 4.96 -1.42 6.93
N VAL A 106 4.11 -2.09 7.70
CA VAL A 106 3.54 -3.40 7.33
C VAL A 106 2.78 -3.33 6.00
N VAL A 107 1.93 -2.32 5.82
CA VAL A 107 1.15 -2.16 4.58
C VAL A 107 2.06 -1.92 3.38
N ASN A 108 3.08 -1.07 3.53
CA ASN A 108 4.01 -0.76 2.44
C ASN A 108 4.83 -1.99 2.03
N GLU A 109 5.38 -2.72 2.99
CA GLU A 109 6.16 -3.93 2.73
C GLU A 109 5.30 -5.04 2.11
N ALA A 110 4.14 -5.32 2.70
CA ALA A 110 3.24 -6.37 2.24
C ALA A 110 2.69 -6.11 0.82
N LEU A 111 2.14 -4.90 0.57
CA LEU A 111 1.61 -4.57 -0.76
C LEU A 111 2.71 -4.33 -1.79
N GLY A 112 3.88 -3.82 -1.38
CA GLY A 112 5.04 -3.68 -2.26
C GLY A 112 5.53 -5.03 -2.76
N ALA A 113 5.73 -5.99 -1.85
CA ALA A 113 6.10 -7.37 -2.20
C ALA A 113 5.02 -8.06 -3.03
N LEU A 114 3.75 -7.88 -2.66
CA LEU A 114 2.61 -8.45 -3.42
C LEU A 114 2.56 -7.90 -4.84
N ARG A 115 2.79 -6.59 -5.04
CA ARG A 115 2.82 -5.95 -6.36
C ARG A 115 3.85 -6.62 -7.26
N ALA A 116 5.08 -6.81 -6.76
CA ALA A 116 6.15 -7.44 -7.52
C ALA A 116 5.81 -8.90 -7.85
N LYS A 117 5.32 -9.66 -6.87
CA LYS A 117 4.94 -11.07 -7.04
C LYS A 117 3.83 -11.24 -8.08
N VAL A 118 2.72 -10.51 -7.92
CA VAL A 118 1.57 -10.59 -8.84
C VAL A 118 1.97 -10.10 -10.22
N GLY A 119 2.75 -9.02 -10.31
CA GLY A 119 3.25 -8.48 -11.57
C GLY A 119 4.05 -9.52 -12.36
N HIS A 120 4.94 -10.24 -11.69
CA HIS A 120 5.73 -11.30 -12.29
C HIS A 120 4.88 -12.51 -12.69
N GLU A 121 4.08 -13.06 -11.77
CA GLU A 121 3.28 -14.28 -12.01
C GLU A 121 2.22 -14.10 -13.09
N ARG A 122 1.71 -12.89 -13.27
CA ARG A 122 0.69 -12.59 -14.28
C ARG A 122 1.25 -11.97 -15.56
N GLY A 123 2.58 -11.84 -15.66
CA GLY A 123 3.22 -11.27 -16.85
C GLY A 123 2.85 -9.80 -17.09
N LEU A 124 2.60 -9.03 -16.03
CA LEU A 124 2.24 -7.60 -16.10
C LEU A 124 3.46 -6.70 -16.21
N SER A 125 4.68 -7.26 -16.11
CA SER A 125 5.92 -6.52 -16.31
C SER A 125 6.10 -6.20 -17.78
N GLU A 126 6.30 -4.92 -18.09
CA GLU A 126 6.59 -4.50 -19.45
C GLU A 126 8.09 -4.70 -19.77
N PRO A 127 8.43 -5.15 -20.98
CA PRO A 127 9.83 -5.30 -21.38
C PRO A 127 10.50 -3.94 -21.60
N GLY A 128 11.83 -3.92 -21.47
CA GLY A 128 12.66 -2.76 -21.74
C GLY A 128 13.15 -2.04 -20.48
N TRP A 129 14.03 -1.08 -20.69
CA TRP A 129 14.63 -0.27 -19.64
C TRP A 129 13.68 0.88 -19.28
N LYS A 130 13.28 0.95 -18.00
CA LYS A 130 12.41 2.00 -17.45
C LYS A 130 13.04 2.60 -16.19
N PRO A 131 14.14 3.37 -16.34
CA PRO A 131 14.84 3.92 -15.18
C PRO A 131 13.94 4.90 -14.41
N VAL A 132 13.93 4.76 -13.09
CA VAL A 132 13.21 5.61 -12.15
C VAL A 132 14.17 6.13 -11.11
N TRP A 133 14.15 7.44 -10.84
CA TRP A 133 14.81 8.02 -9.69
C TRP A 133 13.95 7.84 -8.45
N VAL A 134 14.55 7.27 -7.43
CA VAL A 134 13.99 7.25 -6.06
C VAL A 134 14.68 8.37 -5.30
N VAL A 135 13.89 9.29 -4.77
CA VAL A 135 14.33 10.49 -4.05
C VAL A 135 13.54 10.64 -2.75
N ASP A 136 13.87 11.64 -1.96
CA ASP A 136 13.19 11.95 -0.71
C ASP A 136 13.23 10.81 0.31
N PHE A 137 14.39 10.15 0.40
CA PHE A 137 14.59 9.12 1.40
C PHE A 137 14.50 9.70 2.81
N PRO A 138 13.80 9.02 3.76
CA PRO A 138 13.86 9.40 5.17
C PRO A 138 15.31 9.38 5.67
N MET A 139 15.68 10.36 6.47
CA MET A 139 17.01 10.41 7.09
C MET A 139 17.17 9.38 8.20
N PHE A 140 16.07 9.16 8.96
CA PHE A 140 16.01 8.28 10.12
C PHE A 140 14.79 7.38 10.08
N GLU A 141 14.89 6.22 10.72
CA GLU A 141 13.80 5.32 11.03
C GLU A 141 13.72 5.14 12.56
N TRP A 142 12.50 5.02 13.10
CA TRP A 142 12.30 4.69 14.50
C TRP A 142 12.50 3.20 14.72
N ASP A 143 13.45 2.85 15.59
CA ASP A 143 13.69 1.51 16.06
C ASP A 143 12.82 1.25 17.31
N GLU A 144 11.80 0.39 17.17
CA GLU A 144 10.88 0.06 18.27
C GLU A 144 11.56 -0.77 19.37
N GLU A 145 12.59 -1.59 19.05
CA GLU A 145 13.30 -2.45 20.01
C GLU A 145 14.27 -1.62 20.85
N GLU A 146 15.05 -0.78 20.22
CA GLU A 146 16.03 0.08 20.84
C GLU A 146 15.42 1.40 21.38
N ASN A 147 14.16 1.69 21.05
CA ASN A 147 13.43 2.91 21.42
C ASN A 147 14.22 4.19 21.10
N ARG A 148 14.75 4.25 19.86
CA ARG A 148 15.56 5.38 19.38
C ARG A 148 15.42 5.60 17.87
N TRP A 149 15.80 6.77 17.40
CA TRP A 149 15.99 7.04 15.97
C TRP A 149 17.29 6.41 15.49
N GLN A 150 17.24 5.68 14.39
CA GLN A 150 18.38 5.07 13.72
C GLN A 150 18.57 5.73 12.35
N ALA A 151 19.83 6.08 12.01
CA ALA A 151 20.17 6.60 10.70
C ALA A 151 20.02 5.51 9.63
N LEU A 152 19.36 5.83 8.52
CA LEU A 152 19.21 4.93 7.38
C LEU A 152 20.34 5.01 6.37
N HIS A 153 21.15 6.07 6.46
CA HIS A 153 22.22 6.35 5.51
C HIS A 153 23.57 6.52 6.22
N HIS A 154 24.62 6.56 5.42
CA HIS A 154 25.97 6.84 5.91
C HIS A 154 26.02 8.23 6.58
N PRO A 155 26.82 8.42 7.67
CA PRO A 155 26.93 9.70 8.38
C PRO A 155 27.29 10.92 7.51
N PHE A 156 27.86 10.71 6.34
CA PHE A 156 28.19 11.79 5.39
C PHE A 156 27.02 12.18 4.47
N THR A 157 25.88 11.52 4.60
CA THR A 157 24.67 11.90 3.85
C THR A 157 24.08 13.16 4.46
N ALA A 158 23.94 14.21 3.65
CA ALA A 158 23.36 15.48 4.09
C ALA A 158 21.83 15.39 4.17
N PRO A 159 21.19 16.12 5.09
CA PRO A 159 19.76 16.33 5.06
C PRO A 159 19.33 17.10 3.80
N ALA A 160 18.08 16.94 3.39
CA ALA A 160 17.47 17.76 2.34
C ALA A 160 17.50 19.25 2.73
N ASP A 161 17.51 20.13 1.75
CA ASP A 161 17.59 21.58 1.98
C ASP A 161 16.39 22.04 2.84
N GLY A 162 16.68 22.76 3.93
CA GLY A 162 15.67 23.21 4.88
C GLY A 162 15.18 22.15 5.88
N HIS A 163 15.80 20.96 5.93
CA HIS A 163 15.51 19.93 6.91
C HIS A 163 16.55 19.82 8.02
N GLU A 164 17.54 20.72 8.08
CA GLU A 164 18.63 20.71 9.06
C GLU A 164 18.06 20.80 10.50
N ASP A 165 17.12 21.69 10.74
CA ASP A 165 16.49 21.86 12.06
C ASP A 165 15.59 20.66 12.48
N LEU A 166 15.13 19.89 11.50
CA LEU A 166 14.31 18.69 11.75
C LEU A 166 15.11 17.53 12.35
N LEU A 167 16.44 17.53 12.19
CA LEU A 167 17.29 16.46 12.72
C LEU A 167 17.14 16.31 14.24
N GLU A 168 16.94 17.41 14.95
CA GLU A 168 16.76 17.42 16.40
C GLU A 168 15.29 17.54 16.82
N SER A 169 14.51 18.37 16.12
CA SER A 169 13.14 18.68 16.51
C SER A 169 12.12 17.62 16.12
N GLU A 170 12.21 17.08 14.88
CA GLU A 170 11.28 16.11 14.31
C GLU A 170 12.02 15.14 13.37
N PRO A 171 12.94 14.30 13.89
CA PRO A 171 13.81 13.45 13.05
C PRO A 171 13.05 12.52 12.11
N GLY A 172 11.84 12.08 12.48
CA GLY A 172 10.97 11.28 11.62
C GLY A 172 10.43 12.00 10.39
N LYS A 173 10.56 13.32 10.30
CA LYS A 173 10.19 14.12 9.12
C LYS A 173 11.38 14.55 8.28
N ALA A 174 12.61 14.37 8.79
CA ALA A 174 13.81 14.75 8.09
C ALA A 174 14.04 13.84 6.88
N LEU A 175 14.18 14.44 5.70
CA LEU A 175 14.56 13.75 4.47
C LEU A 175 16.05 13.93 4.22
N SER A 176 16.63 13.00 3.45
CA SER A 176 18.04 13.03 3.05
C SER A 176 18.21 13.45 1.59
N LYS A 177 19.42 13.90 1.23
CA LYS A 177 19.83 14.11 -0.17
C LYS A 177 20.23 12.82 -0.88
N ALA A 178 19.98 11.66 -0.27
CA ALA A 178 20.22 10.39 -0.95
C ALA A 178 19.25 10.23 -2.13
N TYR A 179 19.75 9.57 -3.16
CA TYR A 179 18.96 9.21 -4.34
C TYR A 179 19.49 7.92 -4.95
N ASP A 180 18.58 7.12 -5.50
CA ASP A 180 18.90 5.90 -6.22
C ASP A 180 18.24 5.90 -7.59
N MET A 181 18.90 5.31 -8.57
CA MET A 181 18.29 4.97 -9.83
C MET A 181 18.03 3.46 -9.88
N VAL A 182 16.78 3.10 -10.08
CA VAL A 182 16.33 1.71 -10.24
C VAL A 182 15.82 1.46 -11.65
N LEU A 183 15.94 0.21 -12.09
CA LEU A 183 15.60 -0.23 -13.45
C LEU A 183 14.54 -1.32 -13.40
#